data_b6092b45ec5ca059d7b68f3c908c9420
#
_entry.id   b6092b45ec5ca059d7b68f3c908c9420
#
_cell.length_a   1.000
_cell.length_b   1.000
_cell.length_c   1.000
_cell.angle_alpha   90.00
_cell.angle_beta   90.00
_cell.angle_gamma   90.00
#
_symmetry.space_group_name_H-M   'P 1'
#
loop_
_entity.id
_entity.type
_entity.pdbx_description
1 polymer ?
#
loop_
_entity_poly.entity_id
_entity_poly.type
_entity_poly.pdbx_seq_one_letter_code
_entity_poly.pdbx_strand_id
1 'polypeptide(L)'
;ALPIFTSARILSRIIKITIVVAIILLYGEHFGMSLSGLLTFGGIGGIAVGMAGKDILSNFFSGIMLYFDRPFSIGDWIRSPDRNIEGTVAEIGWRMTKINTFDHRPLYVPNSIFSSISVENPGRMTNRRIKTVIGLRYEDADKVGAVVESVREMLQNHPGIDQKQTLLVYFNEFADSSLNIMVYCFTKTTVWKEWLAVQQDVYLKIITIVQANGADFAFPSQTLYMDNPEASPSTH
;
A
#
# COMPACT_ATOMS: atom_id res chain seq x y z
N ALA A 1 30.90 -3.61 22.82
CA ALA A 1 32.25 -3.03 22.56
C ALA A 1 32.98 -3.66 21.35
N LEU A 2 32.73 -4.93 21.02
CA LEU A 2 33.38 -5.66 19.93
C LEU A 2 33.11 -5.14 18.48
N PRO A 3 31.90 -4.71 18.07
CA PRO A 3 31.66 -4.30 16.69
C PRO A 3 32.39 -3.00 16.28
N ILE A 4 32.61 -2.07 17.21
CA ILE A 4 33.23 -0.78 16.92
C ILE A 4 34.73 -0.95 16.53
N PHE A 5 35.47 -1.82 17.23
CA PHE A 5 36.88 -2.10 16.93
C PHE A 5 37.08 -2.83 15.60
N THR A 6 36.13 -3.66 15.22
CA THR A 6 36.18 -4.37 13.92
C THR A 6 35.94 -3.39 12.78
N SER A 7 34.95 -2.49 12.90
CA SER A 7 34.66 -1.46 11.91
C SER A 7 35.82 -0.47 11.73
N ALA A 8 36.46 -0.03 12.82
CA ALA A 8 37.62 0.86 12.75
C ALA A 8 38.82 0.22 12.05
N ARG A 9 39.06 -1.08 12.26
CA ARG A 9 40.14 -1.82 11.55
C ARG A 9 39.88 -1.96 10.07
N ILE A 10 38.64 -2.25 9.68
CA ILE A 10 38.25 -2.34 8.26
C ILE A 10 38.42 -1.00 7.57
N LEU A 11 37.94 0.09 8.19
CA LEU A 11 38.07 1.44 7.66
C LEU A 11 39.54 1.84 7.51
N SER A 12 40.37 1.56 8.50
CA SER A 12 41.82 1.81 8.44
C SER A 12 42.50 1.04 7.28
N ARG A 13 42.09 -0.20 7.02
CA ARG A 13 42.62 -0.97 5.88
C ARG A 13 42.21 -0.37 4.53
N ILE A 14 40.95 0.02 4.39
CA ILE A 14 40.45 0.66 3.16
C ILE A 14 41.21 1.95 2.90
N ILE A 15 41.35 2.82 3.91
CA ILE A 15 42.11 4.07 3.79
C ILE A 15 43.55 3.81 3.39
N LYS A 16 44.24 2.84 4.00
CA LYS A 16 45.64 2.48 3.64
C LYS A 16 45.75 2.00 2.20
N ILE A 17 44.82 1.14 1.75
CA ILE A 17 44.81 0.64 0.35
C ILE A 17 44.58 1.81 -0.61
N THR A 18 43.62 2.70 -0.31
CA THR A 18 43.36 3.87 -1.16
C THR A 18 44.57 4.81 -1.23
N ILE A 19 45.26 5.06 -0.12
CA ILE A 19 46.48 5.87 -0.11
C ILE A 19 47.58 5.22 -0.93
N VAL A 20 47.83 3.92 -0.80
CA VAL A 20 48.86 3.18 -1.58
C VAL A 20 48.53 3.25 -3.06
N VAL A 21 47.30 3.01 -3.47
CA VAL A 21 46.86 3.14 -4.86
C VAL A 21 47.08 4.55 -5.40
N ALA A 22 46.68 5.59 -4.60
CA ALA A 22 46.92 6.98 -5.00
C ALA A 22 48.41 7.30 -5.16
N ILE A 23 49.27 6.83 -4.26
CA ILE A 23 50.71 7.00 -4.37
C ILE A 23 51.26 6.32 -5.64
N ILE A 24 50.84 5.12 -5.95
CA ILE A 24 51.24 4.41 -7.17
C ILE A 24 50.81 5.19 -8.43
N LEU A 25 49.59 5.72 -8.46
CA LEU A 25 49.12 6.51 -9.60
C LEU A 25 49.86 7.85 -9.74
N LEU A 26 50.21 8.51 -8.64
CA LEU A 26 50.90 9.79 -8.67
C LEU A 26 52.39 9.68 -9.02
N TYR A 27 53.06 8.66 -8.52
CA TYR A 27 54.50 8.48 -8.68
C TYR A 27 54.89 7.38 -9.69
N GLY A 28 53.93 6.64 -10.26
CA GLY A 28 54.17 5.53 -11.15
C GLY A 28 54.98 5.92 -12.40
N GLU A 29 54.79 7.13 -12.92
CA GLU A 29 55.59 7.67 -14.03
C GLU A 29 57.08 7.76 -13.68
N HIS A 30 57.42 8.12 -12.45
CA HIS A 30 58.80 8.16 -11.95
C HIS A 30 59.46 6.78 -11.90
N PHE A 31 58.66 5.72 -11.82
CA PHE A 31 59.09 4.32 -11.83
C PHE A 31 59.02 3.69 -13.21
N GLY A 32 58.90 4.49 -14.29
CA GLY A 32 58.92 4.02 -15.70
C GLY A 32 57.60 3.43 -16.17
N MET A 33 56.51 3.60 -15.44
CA MET A 33 55.16 3.20 -15.89
C MET A 33 54.63 4.23 -16.89
N SER A 34 54.00 3.78 -17.98
CA SER A 34 53.38 4.70 -18.94
C SER A 34 52.16 5.36 -18.34
N LEU A 35 52.07 6.69 -18.43
CA LEU A 35 50.96 7.48 -17.92
C LEU A 35 49.60 7.00 -18.50
N SER A 36 49.58 6.64 -19.78
CA SER A 36 48.40 6.08 -20.44
C SER A 36 47.96 4.75 -19.83
N GLY A 37 48.93 3.87 -19.50
CA GLY A 37 48.66 2.61 -18.81
C GLY A 37 48.06 2.80 -17.41
N LEU A 38 48.65 3.75 -16.64
CA LEU A 38 48.15 4.11 -15.31
C LEU A 38 46.74 4.67 -15.35
N LEU A 39 46.47 5.57 -16.29
CA LEU A 39 45.12 6.16 -16.48
C LEU A 39 44.10 5.11 -16.92
N THR A 40 44.47 4.23 -17.84
CA THR A 40 43.59 3.14 -18.30
C THR A 40 43.30 2.16 -17.17
N PHE A 41 44.30 1.74 -16.43
CA PHE A 41 44.12 0.81 -15.32
C PHE A 41 43.31 1.45 -14.16
N GLY A 42 43.62 2.71 -13.82
CA GLY A 42 42.87 3.48 -12.82
C GLY A 42 41.44 3.74 -13.25
N GLY A 43 41.18 4.03 -14.52
CA GLY A 43 39.87 4.24 -15.10
C GLY A 43 39.01 2.96 -15.07
N ILE A 44 39.53 1.85 -15.56
CA ILE A 44 38.82 0.55 -15.56
C ILE A 44 38.59 0.09 -14.11
N GLY A 45 39.62 0.19 -13.24
CA GLY A 45 39.53 -0.15 -11.83
C GLY A 45 38.52 0.72 -11.10
N GLY A 46 38.49 2.03 -11.39
CA GLY A 46 37.52 2.97 -10.84
C GLY A 46 36.08 2.64 -11.23
N ILE A 47 35.84 2.29 -12.51
CA ILE A 47 34.53 1.84 -12.98
C ILE A 47 34.10 0.56 -12.23
N ALA A 48 34.99 -0.42 -12.12
CA ALA A 48 34.71 -1.68 -11.44
C ALA A 48 34.32 -1.47 -9.95
N VAL A 49 35.10 -0.63 -9.23
CA VAL A 49 34.83 -0.27 -7.85
C VAL A 49 33.53 0.54 -7.73
N GLY A 50 33.30 1.49 -8.65
CA GLY A 50 32.05 2.27 -8.70
C GLY A 50 30.82 1.40 -8.91
N MET A 51 30.90 0.42 -9.84
CA MET A 51 29.82 -0.54 -10.06
C MET A 51 29.58 -1.44 -8.84
N ALA A 52 30.63 -1.90 -8.17
CA ALA A 52 30.51 -2.69 -6.95
C ALA A 52 29.91 -1.87 -5.77
N GLY A 53 30.17 -0.57 -5.72
CA GLY A 53 29.63 0.35 -4.69
C GLY A 53 28.27 0.96 -5.03
N LYS A 54 27.72 0.76 -6.23
CA LYS A 54 26.51 1.42 -6.73
C LYS A 54 25.33 1.32 -5.77
N ASP A 55 25.06 0.13 -5.25
CA ASP A 55 23.91 -0.10 -4.37
C ASP A 55 24.05 0.60 -3.03
N ILE A 56 25.26 0.69 -2.50
CA ILE A 56 25.55 1.40 -1.25
C ILE A 56 25.29 2.90 -1.44
N LEU A 57 25.83 3.47 -2.52
CA LEU A 57 25.62 4.88 -2.86
C LEU A 57 24.16 5.19 -3.16
N SER A 58 23.47 4.33 -3.90
CA SER A 58 22.04 4.47 -4.19
C SER A 58 21.21 4.53 -2.90
N ASN A 59 21.43 3.60 -1.97
CA ASN A 59 20.72 3.58 -0.70
C ASN A 59 21.03 4.80 0.17
N PHE A 60 22.29 5.25 0.17
CA PHE A 60 22.71 6.45 0.91
C PHE A 60 22.03 7.71 0.38
N PHE A 61 22.08 7.95 -0.94
CA PHE A 61 21.42 9.10 -1.54
C PHE A 61 19.90 9.05 -1.40
N SER A 62 19.28 7.87 -1.55
CA SER A 62 17.85 7.71 -1.31
C SER A 62 17.48 7.99 0.15
N GLY A 63 18.32 7.60 1.12
CA GLY A 63 18.13 7.95 2.53
C GLY A 63 18.16 9.45 2.78
N ILE A 64 19.08 10.16 2.11
CA ILE A 64 19.15 11.63 2.16
C ILE A 64 17.88 12.25 1.56
N MET A 65 17.42 11.76 0.40
CA MET A 65 16.18 12.26 -0.25
C MET A 65 14.95 12.02 0.62
N LEU A 66 14.83 10.86 1.25
CA LEU A 66 13.75 10.60 2.21
C LEU A 66 13.74 11.62 3.37
N TYR A 67 14.89 12.05 3.80
CA TYR A 67 15.01 13.06 4.86
C TYR A 67 14.61 14.48 4.39
N PHE A 68 14.95 14.85 3.13
CA PHE A 68 14.60 16.16 2.58
C PHE A 68 13.16 16.24 2.10
N ASP A 69 12.71 15.28 1.28
CA ASP A 69 11.37 15.30 0.65
C ASP A 69 10.28 14.88 1.63
N ARG A 70 10.61 14.09 2.63
CA ARG A 70 9.72 13.61 3.71
C ARG A 70 8.39 13.05 3.18
N PRO A 71 8.39 12.11 2.24
CA PRO A 71 7.15 11.44 1.83
C PRO A 71 6.47 10.75 3.03
N PHE A 72 7.27 10.32 3.99
CA PHE A 72 6.84 9.83 5.31
C PHE A 72 7.85 10.20 6.40
N SER A 73 7.43 10.12 7.64
CA SER A 73 8.23 10.39 8.83
C SER A 73 8.21 9.20 9.79
N ILE A 74 9.13 9.19 10.76
CA ILE A 74 9.10 8.20 11.83
C ILE A 74 7.76 8.32 12.57
N GLY A 75 7.08 7.20 12.78
CA GLY A 75 5.74 7.13 13.35
C GLY A 75 4.61 7.07 12.32
N ASP A 76 4.84 7.43 11.06
CA ASP A 76 3.82 7.35 10.02
C ASP A 76 3.52 5.88 9.68
N TRP A 77 2.26 5.58 9.48
CA TRP A 77 1.83 4.35 8.82
C TRP A 77 1.99 4.54 7.31
N ILE A 78 2.77 3.68 6.69
CA ILE A 78 2.98 3.66 5.24
C ILE A 78 2.56 2.31 4.65
N ARG A 79 2.19 2.36 3.38
CA ARG A 79 1.85 1.19 2.59
C ARG A 79 2.42 1.33 1.18
N SER A 80 2.96 0.25 0.63
CA SER A 80 3.30 0.15 -0.79
C SER A 80 2.62 -1.09 -1.39
N PRO A 81 1.61 -0.89 -2.24
CA PRO A 81 0.93 -1.99 -2.93
C PRO A 81 1.89 -2.78 -3.85
N ASP A 82 2.89 -2.09 -4.43
CA ASP A 82 3.82 -2.66 -5.42
C ASP A 82 4.72 -3.75 -4.84
N ARG A 83 5.02 -3.68 -3.53
CA ARG A 83 5.96 -4.59 -2.85
C ARG A 83 5.39 -5.26 -1.62
N ASN A 84 4.10 -5.12 -1.37
CA ASN A 84 3.43 -5.64 -0.16
C ASN A 84 4.14 -5.20 1.14
N ILE A 85 4.60 -3.95 1.16
CA ILE A 85 5.20 -3.31 2.34
C ILE A 85 4.08 -2.57 3.06
N GLU A 86 3.86 -2.88 4.34
CA GLU A 86 2.89 -2.16 5.16
C GLU A 86 3.29 -2.17 6.63
N GLY A 87 3.16 -1.03 7.30
CA GLY A 87 3.43 -0.90 8.73
C GLY A 87 3.80 0.52 9.15
N THR A 88 4.22 0.66 10.39
CA THR A 88 4.64 1.94 10.97
C THR A 88 6.15 2.12 10.85
N VAL A 89 6.59 3.25 10.34
CA VAL A 89 8.00 3.61 10.23
C VAL A 89 8.61 3.77 11.62
N ALA A 90 9.53 2.89 11.99
CA ALA A 90 10.19 2.92 13.29
C ALA A 90 11.48 3.74 13.26
N GLU A 91 12.24 3.64 12.16
CA GLU A 91 13.55 4.30 12.01
C GLU A 91 13.86 4.49 10.52
N ILE A 92 14.46 5.62 10.19
CA ILE A 92 15.01 5.90 8.86
C ILE A 92 16.54 5.98 9.02
N GLY A 93 17.22 4.89 8.66
CA GLY A 93 18.66 4.82 8.69
C GLY A 93 19.29 5.34 7.40
N TRP A 94 20.62 5.46 7.38
CA TRP A 94 21.37 5.94 6.20
C TRP A 94 21.27 5.01 4.98
N ARG A 95 21.01 3.71 5.18
CA ARG A 95 20.92 2.69 4.13
C ARG A 95 19.60 1.97 4.09
N MET A 96 18.97 1.77 5.23
CA MET A 96 17.71 1.02 5.37
C MET A 96 16.74 1.76 6.27
N THR A 97 15.47 1.69 5.92
CA THR A 97 14.35 2.10 6.76
C THR A 97 13.78 0.86 7.47
N LYS A 98 13.59 0.96 8.78
CA LYS A 98 12.95 -0.06 9.60
C LYS A 98 11.46 0.26 9.73
N ILE A 99 10.61 -0.70 9.41
CA ILE A 99 9.16 -0.61 9.51
C ILE A 99 8.69 -1.72 10.46
N ASN A 100 7.86 -1.38 11.42
CA ASN A 100 7.18 -2.38 12.24
C ASN A 100 5.85 -2.74 11.57
N THR A 101 5.72 -3.98 11.11
CA THR A 101 4.47 -4.48 10.54
C THR A 101 3.38 -4.59 11.60
N PHE A 102 2.12 -4.72 11.21
CA PHE A 102 1.02 -4.89 12.16
C PHE A 102 1.10 -6.20 12.96
N ASP A 103 1.83 -7.21 12.46
CA ASP A 103 2.16 -8.43 13.21
C ASP A 103 3.33 -8.25 14.19
N HIS A 104 3.74 -6.99 14.46
CA HIS A 104 4.88 -6.66 15.31
C HIS A 104 6.25 -7.19 14.84
N ARG A 105 6.38 -7.52 13.55
CA ARG A 105 7.66 -7.96 12.96
C ARG A 105 8.41 -6.76 12.39
N PRO A 106 9.73 -6.62 12.68
CA PRO A 106 10.54 -5.60 12.03
C PRO A 106 10.81 -5.99 10.58
N LEU A 107 10.47 -5.10 9.66
CA LEU A 107 10.76 -5.18 8.24
C LEU A 107 11.85 -4.16 7.90
N TYR A 108 12.95 -4.61 7.32
CA TYR A 108 14.05 -3.75 6.90
C TYR A 108 14.01 -3.58 5.38
N VAL A 109 13.77 -2.35 4.94
CA VAL A 109 13.64 -2.01 3.52
C VAL A 109 14.82 -1.14 3.11
N PRO A 110 15.62 -1.52 2.09
CA PRO A 110 16.64 -0.66 1.53
C PRO A 110 16.06 0.66 1.04
N ASN A 111 16.71 1.79 1.35
CA ASN A 111 16.15 3.12 1.03
C ASN A 111 15.97 3.34 -0.47
N SER A 112 16.84 2.75 -1.30
CA SER A 112 16.76 2.83 -2.76
C SER A 112 15.47 2.25 -3.34
N ILE A 113 14.81 1.34 -2.63
CA ILE A 113 13.52 0.78 -3.07
C ILE A 113 12.45 1.87 -3.11
N PHE A 114 12.42 2.77 -2.12
CA PHE A 114 11.44 3.85 -2.06
C PHE A 114 11.53 4.85 -3.21
N SER A 115 12.65 4.91 -3.93
CA SER A 115 12.80 5.74 -5.13
C SER A 115 12.14 5.13 -6.38
N SER A 116 11.70 3.86 -6.32
CA SER A 116 11.18 3.11 -7.47
C SER A 116 9.80 2.50 -7.27
N ILE A 117 9.18 2.73 -6.12
CA ILE A 117 7.85 2.20 -5.78
C ILE A 117 6.89 3.32 -5.42
N SER A 118 5.59 3.03 -5.56
CA SER A 118 4.54 3.91 -5.04
C SER A 118 4.46 3.77 -3.52
N VAL A 119 4.39 4.89 -2.81
CA VAL A 119 4.21 4.90 -1.36
C VAL A 119 2.95 5.68 -1.02
N GLU A 120 1.99 4.98 -0.43
CA GLU A 120 0.82 5.58 0.22
C GLU A 120 1.17 5.90 1.67
N ASN A 121 0.67 7.01 2.18
CA ASN A 121 0.82 7.37 3.60
C ASN A 121 -0.55 7.47 4.29
N PRO A 122 -1.13 6.34 4.71
CA PRO A 122 -2.39 6.35 5.46
C PRO A 122 -2.27 7.06 6.82
N GLY A 123 -1.05 7.24 7.35
CA GLY A 123 -0.83 8.03 8.57
C GLY A 123 -1.19 9.51 8.41
N ARG A 124 -1.21 10.03 7.17
CA ARG A 124 -1.58 11.41 6.84
C ARG A 124 -2.96 11.55 6.18
N MET A 125 -3.78 10.48 6.20
CA MET A 125 -5.15 10.59 5.69
C MET A 125 -5.99 11.57 6.51
N THR A 126 -6.88 12.29 5.85
CA THR A 126 -7.81 13.22 6.52
C THR A 126 -9.14 12.57 6.90
N ASN A 127 -9.54 11.56 6.15
CA ASN A 127 -10.80 10.84 6.32
C ASN A 127 -10.60 9.37 5.95
N ARG A 128 -11.41 8.48 6.52
CA ARG A 128 -11.48 7.08 6.07
C ARG A 128 -12.71 6.84 5.23
N ARG A 129 -12.51 6.14 4.14
CA ARG A 129 -13.56 5.78 3.20
C ARG A 129 -14.34 4.55 3.67
N ILE A 130 -15.68 4.63 3.57
CA ILE A 130 -16.57 3.47 3.54
C ILE A 130 -17.00 3.29 2.09
N LYS A 131 -16.67 2.15 1.50
CA LYS A 131 -17.13 1.76 0.17
C LYS A 131 -17.69 0.35 0.26
N THR A 132 -18.96 0.19 -0.06
CA THR A 132 -19.64 -1.10 -0.05
C THR A 132 -20.68 -1.17 -1.16
N VAL A 133 -21.15 -2.37 -1.44
CA VAL A 133 -22.24 -2.64 -2.37
C VAL A 133 -23.34 -3.38 -1.62
N ILE A 134 -24.57 -2.93 -1.80
CA ILE A 134 -25.76 -3.57 -1.29
C ILE A 134 -26.45 -4.25 -2.47
N GLY A 135 -26.57 -5.57 -2.45
CA GLY A 135 -27.29 -6.33 -3.47
C GLY A 135 -28.74 -6.59 -3.02
N LEU A 136 -29.72 -6.07 -3.74
CA LEU A 136 -31.14 -6.38 -3.54
C LEU A 136 -31.61 -7.43 -4.53
N ARG A 137 -32.66 -8.17 -4.18
CA ARG A 137 -33.27 -9.16 -5.09
C ARG A 137 -33.90 -8.47 -6.29
N TYR A 138 -33.94 -9.15 -7.44
CA TYR A 138 -34.64 -8.67 -8.63
C TYR A 138 -36.15 -8.51 -8.43
N GLU A 139 -36.73 -9.31 -7.53
CA GLU A 139 -38.13 -9.21 -7.13
C GLU A 139 -38.49 -7.88 -6.43
N ASP A 140 -37.49 -7.21 -5.86
CA ASP A 140 -37.64 -5.94 -5.15
C ASP A 140 -37.22 -4.72 -6.02
N ALA A 141 -37.21 -4.88 -7.34
CA ALA A 141 -36.77 -3.82 -8.27
C ALA A 141 -37.55 -2.49 -8.11
N ASP A 142 -38.83 -2.57 -7.79
CA ASP A 142 -39.70 -1.42 -7.53
C ASP A 142 -39.29 -0.64 -6.26
N LYS A 143 -38.60 -1.28 -5.31
CA LYS A 143 -38.18 -0.70 -4.02
C LYS A 143 -36.79 -0.09 -4.05
N VAL A 144 -35.98 -0.40 -5.09
CA VAL A 144 -34.57 0.07 -5.19
C VAL A 144 -34.46 1.59 -5.01
N GLY A 145 -35.35 2.34 -5.66
CA GLY A 145 -35.35 3.81 -5.56
C GLY A 145 -35.58 4.31 -4.13
N ALA A 146 -36.55 3.72 -3.42
CA ALA A 146 -36.85 4.08 -2.04
C ALA A 146 -35.72 3.72 -1.08
N VAL A 147 -35.09 2.55 -1.27
CA VAL A 147 -33.93 2.14 -0.47
C VAL A 147 -32.76 3.10 -0.70
N VAL A 148 -32.45 3.47 -1.95
CA VAL A 148 -31.37 4.43 -2.28
C VAL A 148 -31.58 5.76 -1.57
N GLU A 149 -32.79 6.33 -1.61
CA GLU A 149 -33.08 7.61 -0.94
C GLU A 149 -33.00 7.49 0.57
N SER A 150 -33.57 6.45 1.17
CA SER A 150 -33.52 6.23 2.62
C SER A 150 -32.10 6.03 3.14
N VAL A 151 -31.25 5.30 2.41
CA VAL A 151 -29.84 5.12 2.76
C VAL A 151 -29.08 6.44 2.60
N ARG A 152 -29.34 7.21 1.55
CA ARG A 152 -28.73 8.53 1.34
C ARG A 152 -29.08 9.49 2.47
N GLU A 153 -30.35 9.58 2.84
CA GLU A 153 -30.83 10.43 3.94
C GLU A 153 -30.21 10.00 5.28
N MET A 154 -30.16 8.71 5.56
CA MET A 154 -29.51 8.18 6.75
C MET A 154 -28.04 8.60 6.83
N LEU A 155 -27.29 8.50 5.73
CA LEU A 155 -25.87 8.88 5.69
C LEU A 155 -25.67 10.39 5.82
N GLN A 156 -26.56 11.21 5.24
CA GLN A 156 -26.54 12.67 5.36
C GLN A 156 -26.74 13.13 6.80
N ASN A 157 -27.56 12.42 7.56
CA ASN A 157 -27.86 12.72 8.96
C ASN A 157 -26.95 11.98 9.95
N HIS A 158 -26.01 11.15 9.47
CA HIS A 158 -25.20 10.33 10.34
C HIS A 158 -24.05 11.13 10.98
N PRO A 159 -23.92 11.15 12.33
CA PRO A 159 -22.94 11.98 13.03
C PRO A 159 -21.48 11.63 12.71
N GLY A 160 -21.17 10.38 12.41
CA GLY A 160 -19.84 9.88 12.09
C GLY A 160 -19.40 10.12 10.64
N ILE A 161 -20.33 10.51 9.74
CA ILE A 161 -20.02 10.75 8.31
C ILE A 161 -19.70 12.23 8.10
N ASP A 162 -18.66 12.49 7.30
CA ASP A 162 -18.25 13.84 6.95
C ASP A 162 -19.04 14.33 5.73
N GLN A 163 -19.94 15.28 5.96
CA GLN A 163 -20.82 15.85 4.94
C GLN A 163 -20.10 16.79 3.96
N LYS A 164 -18.84 17.16 4.26
CA LYS A 164 -18.03 18.00 3.36
C LYS A 164 -17.34 17.17 2.27
N GLN A 165 -17.31 15.85 2.47
CA GLN A 165 -16.69 14.90 1.54
C GLN A 165 -17.74 14.31 0.60
N THR A 166 -17.27 13.66 -0.46
CA THR A 166 -18.15 12.99 -1.42
C THR A 166 -18.98 11.91 -0.76
N LEU A 167 -20.31 12.00 -0.92
CA LEU A 167 -21.29 11.02 -0.48
C LEU A 167 -22.11 10.58 -1.70
N LEU A 168 -22.02 9.29 -2.05
CA LEU A 168 -22.71 8.71 -3.18
C LEU A 168 -23.48 7.48 -2.75
N VAL A 169 -24.76 7.42 -3.11
CA VAL A 169 -25.61 6.23 -2.98
C VAL A 169 -26.39 6.13 -4.29
N TYR A 170 -26.04 5.13 -5.10
CA TYR A 170 -26.65 4.95 -6.41
C TYR A 170 -26.81 3.47 -6.74
N PHE A 171 -27.93 3.13 -7.38
CA PHE A 171 -28.03 1.89 -8.12
C PHE A 171 -27.14 1.99 -9.36
N ASN A 172 -26.18 1.09 -9.49
CA ASN A 172 -25.13 1.24 -10.50
C ASN A 172 -24.87 -0.03 -11.33
N GLU A 173 -25.48 -1.17 -10.97
CA GLU A 173 -25.16 -2.42 -11.65
C GLU A 173 -26.30 -3.42 -11.55
N PHE A 174 -26.61 -4.09 -12.68
CA PHE A 174 -27.39 -5.30 -12.74
C PHE A 174 -26.43 -6.49 -12.70
N ALA A 175 -26.31 -7.15 -11.54
CA ALA A 175 -25.46 -8.33 -11.39
C ALA A 175 -26.26 -9.63 -11.64
N ASP A 176 -25.56 -10.77 -11.68
CA ASP A 176 -26.18 -12.07 -12.06
C ASP A 176 -27.37 -12.45 -11.18
N SER A 177 -27.35 -12.09 -9.89
CA SER A 177 -28.42 -12.45 -8.94
C SER A 177 -28.84 -11.27 -8.07
N SER A 178 -28.39 -10.04 -8.34
CA SER A 178 -28.68 -8.89 -7.50
C SER A 178 -28.75 -7.58 -8.29
N LEU A 179 -29.52 -6.64 -7.74
CA LEU A 179 -29.52 -5.22 -8.09
C LEU A 179 -28.58 -4.49 -7.16
N ASN A 180 -27.44 -4.05 -7.66
CA ASN A 180 -26.36 -3.53 -6.85
C ASN A 180 -26.47 -2.01 -6.63
N ILE A 181 -26.54 -1.62 -5.37
CA ILE A 181 -26.50 -0.22 -4.92
C ILE A 181 -25.11 0.06 -4.35
N MET A 182 -24.39 0.95 -4.97
CA MET A 182 -23.10 1.43 -4.47
C MET A 182 -23.30 2.45 -3.36
N VAL A 183 -22.62 2.25 -2.23
CA VAL A 183 -22.51 3.21 -1.13
C VAL A 183 -21.06 3.65 -1.03
N TYR A 184 -20.83 4.95 -1.06
CA TYR A 184 -19.52 5.56 -0.98
C TYR A 184 -19.57 6.82 -0.14
N CYS A 185 -18.87 6.83 0.98
CA CYS A 185 -18.85 7.98 1.90
C CYS A 185 -17.54 7.99 2.70
N PHE A 186 -17.32 9.07 3.44
CA PHE A 186 -16.13 9.25 4.27
C PHE A 186 -16.52 9.53 5.71
N THR A 187 -15.78 8.94 6.65
CA THR A 187 -15.94 9.20 8.07
C THR A 187 -15.13 10.43 8.49
N LYS A 188 -15.56 11.08 9.58
CA LYS A 188 -14.82 12.20 10.19
C LYS A 188 -13.55 11.73 10.89
N THR A 189 -13.54 10.49 11.37
CA THR A 189 -12.40 9.92 12.09
C THR A 189 -11.48 9.16 11.16
N THR A 190 -10.18 9.21 11.46
CA THR A 190 -9.15 8.37 10.83
C THR A 190 -8.70 7.21 11.72
N VAL A 191 -9.10 7.20 12.99
CA VAL A 191 -8.78 6.15 13.96
C VAL A 191 -9.46 4.85 13.57
N TRP A 192 -8.71 3.79 13.40
CA TRP A 192 -9.21 2.53 12.84
C TRP A 192 -10.36 1.94 13.66
N LYS A 193 -10.22 1.90 14.98
CA LYS A 193 -11.28 1.37 15.88
C LYS A 193 -12.58 2.15 15.77
N GLU A 194 -12.49 3.47 15.74
CA GLU A 194 -13.65 4.35 15.63
C GLU A 194 -14.29 4.23 14.24
N TRP A 195 -13.47 4.14 13.19
CA TRP A 195 -13.95 3.92 11.83
C TRP A 195 -14.73 2.60 11.70
N LEU A 196 -14.23 1.50 12.30
CA LEU A 196 -14.95 0.23 12.33
C LEU A 196 -16.30 0.36 13.07
N ALA A 197 -16.35 1.11 14.15
CA ALA A 197 -17.60 1.34 14.88
C ALA A 197 -18.61 2.12 14.04
N VAL A 198 -18.18 3.18 13.34
CA VAL A 198 -19.01 3.94 12.41
C VAL A 198 -19.48 3.07 11.24
N GLN A 199 -18.59 2.29 10.67
CA GLN A 199 -18.91 1.37 9.58
C GLN A 199 -19.94 0.33 9.98
N GLN A 200 -19.78 -0.27 11.16
CA GLN A 200 -20.75 -1.22 11.70
C GLN A 200 -22.13 -0.57 11.91
N ASP A 201 -22.19 0.62 12.50
CA ASP A 201 -23.42 1.34 12.72
C ASP A 201 -24.13 1.66 11.39
N VAL A 202 -23.39 2.12 10.39
CA VAL A 202 -23.91 2.35 9.03
C VAL A 202 -24.47 1.06 8.44
N TYR A 203 -23.76 -0.07 8.54
CA TYR A 203 -24.21 -1.34 7.96
C TYR A 203 -25.48 -1.86 8.66
N LEU A 204 -25.57 -1.76 9.98
CA LEU A 204 -26.77 -2.15 10.73
C LEU A 204 -27.99 -1.29 10.37
N LYS A 205 -27.80 0.01 10.20
CA LYS A 205 -28.85 0.92 9.73
C LYS A 205 -29.28 0.60 8.30
N ILE A 206 -28.35 0.25 7.41
CA ILE A 206 -28.69 -0.19 6.06
C ILE A 206 -29.58 -1.44 6.10
N ILE A 207 -29.24 -2.43 6.93
CA ILE A 207 -30.07 -3.63 7.09
C ILE A 207 -31.49 -3.25 7.52
N THR A 208 -31.63 -2.39 8.51
CA THR A 208 -32.93 -1.92 8.99
C THR A 208 -33.71 -1.19 7.89
N ILE A 209 -33.04 -0.34 7.10
CA ILE A 209 -33.67 0.41 6.00
C ILE A 209 -34.17 -0.54 4.90
N VAL A 210 -33.36 -1.51 4.50
CA VAL A 210 -33.75 -2.49 3.49
C VAL A 210 -35.02 -3.25 3.92
N GLN A 211 -35.03 -3.74 5.17
CA GLN A 211 -36.17 -4.45 5.74
C GLN A 211 -37.42 -3.54 5.89
N ALA A 212 -37.23 -2.30 6.34
CA ALA A 212 -38.32 -1.34 6.51
C ALA A 212 -39.02 -0.97 5.19
N ASN A 213 -38.26 -0.99 4.07
CA ASN A 213 -38.80 -0.80 2.73
C ASN A 213 -39.44 -2.08 2.15
N GLY A 214 -39.49 -3.17 2.93
CA GLY A 214 -40.02 -4.47 2.48
C GLY A 214 -39.16 -5.14 1.40
N ALA A 215 -37.91 -4.72 1.24
CA ALA A 215 -36.92 -5.35 0.37
C ALA A 215 -36.07 -6.35 1.17
N ASP A 216 -35.34 -7.21 0.43
CA ASP A 216 -34.44 -8.18 1.04
C ASP A 216 -33.12 -8.25 0.28
N PHE A 217 -32.09 -8.74 0.95
CA PHE A 217 -30.78 -8.93 0.33
C PHE A 217 -30.81 -10.11 -0.65
N ALA A 218 -30.09 -9.95 -1.75
CA ALA A 218 -29.96 -11.00 -2.73
C ALA A 218 -29.03 -12.12 -2.24
N PHE A 219 -29.45 -13.35 -2.50
CA PHE A 219 -28.61 -14.54 -2.37
C PHE A 219 -28.22 -15.04 -3.76
N PRO A 220 -27.09 -15.74 -3.92
CA PRO A 220 -26.79 -16.43 -5.18
C PRO A 220 -27.95 -17.35 -5.55
N SER A 221 -28.58 -17.10 -6.71
CA SER A 221 -29.74 -17.85 -7.18
C SER A 221 -29.38 -18.62 -8.43
N GLN A 222 -29.89 -19.87 -8.53
CA GLN A 222 -29.77 -20.72 -9.71
C GLN A 222 -31.13 -21.32 -10.06
N THR A 223 -31.46 -21.33 -11.35
CA THR A 223 -32.64 -22.03 -11.83
C THR A 223 -32.23 -23.44 -12.23
N LEU A 224 -32.80 -24.44 -11.58
CA LEU A 224 -32.59 -25.84 -11.91
C LEU A 224 -33.78 -26.34 -12.76
N TYR A 225 -33.50 -26.72 -13.98
CA TYR A 225 -34.45 -27.45 -14.79
C TYR A 225 -34.30 -28.95 -14.48
N MET A 226 -35.28 -29.53 -13.77
CA MET A 226 -35.31 -30.97 -13.52
C MET A 226 -36.18 -31.65 -14.56
N ASP A 227 -35.56 -32.47 -15.40
CA ASP A 227 -36.30 -33.37 -16.32
C ASP A 227 -36.82 -34.54 -15.50
N ASN A 228 -38.15 -34.68 -15.41
CA ASN A 228 -38.75 -35.79 -14.68
C ASN A 228 -39.12 -36.89 -15.69
N PRO A 229 -38.33 -37.97 -15.82
CA PRO A 229 -38.54 -39.01 -16.79
C PRO A 229 -39.80 -39.87 -16.51
N GLU A 230 -40.46 -39.69 -15.37
CA GLU A 230 -41.69 -40.46 -15.02
C GLU A 230 -43.00 -39.84 -15.55
N ALA A 231 -42.93 -38.69 -16.23
CA ALA A 231 -44.11 -38.00 -16.79
C ALA A 231 -44.38 -38.36 -18.27
N SER A 232 -43.87 -39.48 -18.79
CA SER A 232 -44.27 -39.98 -20.10
C SER A 232 -45.68 -40.54 -20.01
N PRO A 233 -46.70 -40.01 -20.74
CA PRO A 233 -48.01 -40.58 -20.73
C PRO A 233 -47.95 -41.98 -21.37
N SER A 234 -48.37 -42.98 -20.59
CA SER A 234 -48.64 -44.32 -21.11
C SER A 234 -49.70 -44.23 -22.19
N THR A 235 -49.26 -44.30 -23.44
CA THR A 235 -50.15 -44.52 -24.59
C THR A 235 -50.67 -45.92 -24.52
N HIS A 236 -51.97 -46.04 -24.27
CA HIS A 236 -52.76 -47.19 -24.59
C HIS A 236 -53.28 -47.10 -26.03
#